data_acec8e6eeff34615473d82a637f37629
#
_entry.id   acec8e6eeff34615473d82a637f37629
#
_cell.length_a   1.000
_cell.length_b   1.000
_cell.length_c   1.000
_cell.angle_alpha   90.00
_cell.angle_beta   90.00
_cell.angle_gamma   90.00
#
_symmetry.space_group_name_H-M   'P 1'
#
loop_
_entity.id
_entity.type
_entity.pdbx_description
1 polymer ?
#
loop_
_entity_poly.entity_id
_entity_poly.type
_entity_poly.pdbx_seq_one_letter_code
_entity_poly.pdbx_strand_id
1 'polypeptide(L)'
;MPFKPLSVLPTAALTVALTTALTVALAGAPASARAETIRVAIGTQDTTINCATGGLLIRELKLLEKYLPRDGRYKEVRYDIQWKNFTSGAPLTSEMVADKLDIGSMADFPGSNNGAAFLKAGKRSVFITVLSGSTLGSGNGIVVPRDSKVTLLSELKGHTISVPFASTAHGMLLRAVAAQGWDPQKDVTIITQAPEVAGPALQAGRIEAHADFVPFVELFEHRGVARKIYDGAQANAPTYHGSLVSADYAARYPEVVVAFLRAALEADRLIAAEPEKYSLLIEQVTGIDAAVNYLYHGPLGLQTRDLTWKPEYRQALRTSIETLKLMGRDSPLNADSFIDDRYIRAAFKQSGLDYEQRLVNRDKLPLKAVDATTGRPITDVQRAAGIWVQGEPKVRHYASIENALADLRRIEAAGGKARAVYVHDLIHRIKLLAPTSWYAIDAKGQLSAFLQRDAAAAYAAANRGRVLDFAGAKAAGSTAL
;
A
#
# COMPACT_ATOMS: atom_id res chain seq x y z
N MET A 1 75.85 -13.90 -42.02
CA MET A 1 77.23 -14.34 -41.69
C MET A 1 77.28 -14.78 -40.26
N PRO A 2 77.92 -15.89 -40.03
CA PRO A 2 77.71 -16.73 -38.87
C PRO A 2 78.81 -16.54 -37.78
N PHE A 3 78.51 -17.02 -36.59
CA PHE A 3 79.42 -17.87 -35.86
C PHE A 3 78.80 -18.58 -34.67
N LYS A 4 78.79 -19.88 -34.71
CA LYS A 4 78.76 -20.88 -33.64
C LYS A 4 80.12 -21.08 -33.09
N PRO A 5 80.35 -22.06 -32.21
CA PRO A 5 79.98 -22.30 -30.81
C PRO A 5 81.18 -22.49 -29.88
N LEU A 6 80.96 -22.80 -28.62
CA LEU A 6 81.90 -23.73 -27.92
C LEU A 6 81.28 -24.28 -26.62
N SER A 7 81.22 -25.58 -26.64
CA SER A 7 80.90 -26.50 -25.53
C SER A 7 82.02 -26.63 -24.55
N VAL A 8 81.78 -26.89 -23.28
CA VAL A 8 82.53 -27.83 -22.44
C VAL A 8 81.69 -28.24 -21.21
N LEU A 9 81.42 -29.53 -21.10
CA LEU A 9 81.13 -30.33 -19.92
C LEU A 9 82.45 -30.87 -19.36
N PRO A 10 82.54 -31.64 -18.23
CA PRO A 10 81.82 -31.75 -17.00
C PRO A 10 82.75 -31.77 -15.75
N THR A 11 82.21 -31.76 -14.56
CA THR A 11 82.77 -32.60 -13.44
C THR A 11 81.71 -32.87 -12.37
N ALA A 12 81.57 -34.16 -12.10
CA ALA A 12 80.77 -34.69 -11.01
C ALA A 12 81.53 -34.56 -9.68
N ALA A 13 80.77 -34.20 -8.63
CA ALA A 13 81.18 -34.51 -7.28
C ALA A 13 80.00 -34.93 -6.46
N LEU A 14 80.02 -36.19 -6.08
CA LEU A 14 79.16 -36.93 -5.22
C LEU A 14 79.30 -36.43 -3.80
N THR A 15 78.23 -35.97 -3.12
CA THR A 15 78.28 -35.86 -1.64
C THR A 15 76.87 -36.36 -1.13
N VAL A 16 76.98 -37.51 -0.42
CA VAL A 16 75.95 -38.10 0.40
C VAL A 16 75.81 -37.29 1.68
N ALA A 17 74.63 -36.81 2.00
CA ALA A 17 74.37 -36.35 3.38
C ALA A 17 72.85 -36.46 3.70
N LEU A 18 72.64 -37.38 4.63
CA LEU A 18 71.64 -37.46 5.69
C LEU A 18 70.27 -36.81 5.46
N THR A 19 69.27 -37.63 5.15
CA THR A 19 67.84 -37.36 5.32
C THR A 19 67.48 -37.35 6.81
N THR A 20 67.28 -36.20 7.40
CA THR A 20 66.49 -36.03 8.63
C THR A 20 65.06 -35.70 8.20
N ALA A 21 64.19 -36.67 8.35
CA ALA A 21 62.73 -36.48 8.18
C ALA A 21 62.18 -35.57 9.31
N LEU A 22 61.97 -34.30 9.00
CA LEU A 22 61.22 -33.40 9.86
C LEU A 22 59.76 -33.51 9.45
N THR A 23 59.03 -34.44 10.08
CA THR A 23 57.57 -34.49 10.05
C THR A 23 57.04 -33.26 10.77
N VAL A 24 56.80 -32.19 10.04
CA VAL A 24 56.00 -31.07 10.53
C VAL A 24 54.54 -31.58 10.54
N ALA A 25 54.09 -31.96 11.71
CA ALA A 25 52.67 -32.06 11.96
C ALA A 25 52.06 -30.67 11.78
N LEU A 26 51.50 -30.40 10.57
CA LEU A 26 50.51 -29.35 10.41
C LEU A 26 49.32 -29.75 11.25
N ALA A 27 49.30 -29.36 12.53
CA ALA A 27 48.12 -29.28 13.32
C ALA A 27 47.18 -28.36 12.52
N GLY A 28 46.19 -28.96 11.88
CA GLY A 28 45.12 -28.21 11.23
C GLY A 28 44.49 -27.28 12.26
N ALA A 29 44.85 -26.02 12.25
CA ALA A 29 44.06 -25.01 12.92
C ALA A 29 42.63 -25.20 12.40
N PRO A 30 41.64 -25.36 13.25
CA PRO A 30 40.26 -25.39 12.76
C PRO A 30 40.08 -24.12 11.97
N ALA A 31 39.83 -24.26 10.66
CA ALA A 31 39.43 -23.13 9.84
C ALA A 31 38.22 -22.56 10.58
N SER A 32 38.40 -21.40 11.19
CA SER A 32 37.30 -20.68 11.83
C SER A 32 36.22 -20.60 10.77
N ALA A 33 35.20 -21.40 10.91
CA ALA A 33 34.07 -21.39 9.98
C ALA A 33 33.59 -19.94 9.98
N ARG A 34 33.88 -19.22 8.90
CA ARG A 34 33.47 -17.83 8.78
C ARG A 34 31.96 -17.87 8.86
N ALA A 35 31.41 -17.17 9.88
CA ALA A 35 29.96 -17.13 10.09
C ALA A 35 29.27 -16.82 8.77
N GLU A 36 28.32 -17.67 8.35
CA GLU A 36 27.52 -17.44 7.14
C GLU A 36 26.84 -16.08 7.24
N THR A 37 26.90 -15.29 6.18
CA THR A 37 26.17 -14.05 6.12
C THR A 37 24.98 -14.23 5.19
N ILE A 38 23.78 -14.11 5.74
CA ILE A 38 22.53 -14.16 4.97
C ILE A 38 22.12 -12.74 4.64
N ARG A 39 22.10 -12.42 3.33
CA ARG A 39 21.52 -11.20 2.83
C ARG A 39 20.00 -11.28 2.95
N VAL A 40 19.37 -10.18 3.39
CA VAL A 40 17.92 -9.98 3.43
C VAL A 40 17.63 -8.65 2.74
N ALA A 41 17.52 -8.65 1.43
CA ALA A 41 17.33 -7.45 0.64
C ALA A 41 15.85 -7.22 0.36
N ILE A 42 15.31 -6.10 0.84
CA ILE A 42 13.88 -5.79 0.86
C ILE A 42 13.61 -4.51 0.08
N GLY A 43 12.73 -4.63 -0.93
CA GLY A 43 12.19 -3.51 -1.69
C GLY A 43 10.91 -2.98 -1.06
N THR A 44 10.86 -1.67 -0.79
CA THR A 44 9.69 -1.00 -0.22
C THR A 44 9.12 0.03 -1.18
N GLN A 45 7.88 0.43 -0.94
CA GLN A 45 7.22 1.56 -1.57
C GLN A 45 6.67 2.46 -0.46
N ASP A 46 7.54 3.24 0.17
CA ASP A 46 7.22 3.97 1.41
C ASP A 46 6.09 4.99 1.24
N THR A 47 6.02 5.66 0.08
CA THR A 47 4.92 6.59 -0.25
C THR A 47 3.61 5.87 -0.56
N THR A 48 3.65 4.57 -0.87
CA THR A 48 2.45 3.74 -1.01
C THR A 48 2.09 3.17 0.36
N ILE A 49 1.38 3.96 1.16
CA ILE A 49 1.13 3.72 2.58
C ILE A 49 0.49 2.36 2.91
N ASN A 50 -0.20 1.75 1.95
CA ASN A 50 -0.73 0.39 2.07
C ASN A 50 0.36 -0.69 2.20
N CYS A 51 1.60 -0.37 1.83
CA CYS A 51 2.77 -1.23 2.01
C CYS A 51 3.50 -0.98 3.34
N ALA A 52 3.07 -0.01 4.15
CA ALA A 52 3.81 0.45 5.33
C ALA A 52 4.13 -0.68 6.33
N THR A 53 3.20 -1.63 6.53
CA THR A 53 3.37 -2.78 7.43
C THR A 53 4.28 -3.89 6.87
N GLY A 54 4.61 -3.86 5.58
CA GLY A 54 5.57 -4.76 4.94
C GLY A 54 6.88 -4.06 4.54
N GLY A 55 7.13 -2.86 5.03
CA GLY A 55 8.29 -2.06 4.67
C GLY A 55 8.66 -1.03 5.72
N LEU A 56 8.20 0.22 5.52
CA LEU A 56 8.55 1.38 6.33
C LEU A 56 8.49 1.11 7.84
N LEU A 57 7.37 0.60 8.35
CA LEU A 57 7.21 0.39 9.80
C LEU A 57 8.12 -0.71 10.33
N ILE A 58 8.36 -1.77 9.55
CA ILE A 58 9.32 -2.82 9.96
C ILE A 58 10.71 -2.21 10.10
N ARG A 59 11.13 -1.38 9.15
CA ARG A 59 12.44 -0.73 9.12
C ARG A 59 12.61 0.27 10.26
N GLU A 60 11.72 1.25 10.37
CA GLU A 60 11.82 2.34 11.35
C GLU A 60 11.75 1.83 12.80
N LEU A 61 10.99 0.76 13.04
CA LEU A 61 10.82 0.17 14.36
C LEU A 61 11.77 -1.02 14.62
N LYS A 62 12.64 -1.36 13.66
CA LYS A 62 13.60 -2.48 13.73
C LYS A 62 12.93 -3.81 14.09
N LEU A 63 11.73 -4.05 13.53
CA LEU A 63 10.96 -5.23 13.92
C LEU A 63 11.52 -6.53 13.33
N LEU A 64 12.17 -6.47 12.17
CA LEU A 64 12.75 -7.65 11.54
C LEU A 64 13.82 -8.28 12.42
N GLU A 65 14.72 -7.48 12.96
CA GLU A 65 15.83 -7.92 13.82
C GLU A 65 15.36 -8.66 15.08
N LYS A 66 14.16 -8.31 15.54
CA LYS A 66 13.53 -8.97 16.71
C LYS A 66 13.13 -10.42 16.43
N TYR A 67 12.77 -10.73 15.18
CA TYR A 67 12.18 -12.02 14.82
C TYR A 67 13.13 -12.93 14.02
N LEU A 68 14.24 -12.43 13.51
CA LEU A 68 15.21 -13.21 12.75
C LEU A 68 15.68 -14.43 13.58
N PRO A 69 15.71 -15.64 12.99
CA PRO A 69 16.10 -16.84 13.69
C PRO A 69 17.58 -16.76 14.16
N ARG A 70 17.84 -17.28 15.39
CA ARG A 70 19.19 -17.28 16.00
C ARG A 70 19.50 -18.61 16.66
N ASP A 71 18.83 -19.68 16.27
CA ASP A 71 18.99 -21.04 16.77
C ASP A 71 19.18 -22.04 15.62
N GLY A 72 19.43 -23.28 15.94
CA GLY A 72 19.65 -24.32 14.96
C GLY A 72 20.73 -23.93 13.95
N ARG A 73 20.44 -24.02 12.65
CA ARG A 73 21.35 -23.63 11.57
C ARG A 73 21.67 -22.13 11.51
N TYR A 74 20.92 -21.30 12.21
CA TYR A 74 21.07 -19.85 12.23
C TYR A 74 21.90 -19.34 13.44
N LYS A 75 22.42 -20.21 14.31
CA LYS A 75 23.09 -19.83 15.56
C LYS A 75 24.28 -18.90 15.33
N GLU A 76 25.08 -19.20 14.30
CA GLU A 76 26.30 -18.44 13.97
C GLU A 76 26.12 -17.49 12.76
N VAL A 77 24.87 -17.36 12.27
CA VAL A 77 24.56 -16.53 11.09
C VAL A 77 24.62 -15.06 11.43
N ARG A 78 25.20 -14.28 10.52
CA ARG A 78 25.05 -12.83 10.46
C ARG A 78 24.03 -12.45 9.41
N TYR A 79 23.18 -11.46 9.71
CA TYR A 79 22.21 -10.95 8.76
C TYR A 79 22.67 -9.62 8.21
N ASP A 80 22.69 -9.51 6.88
CA ASP A 80 22.90 -8.26 6.14
C ASP A 80 21.54 -7.79 5.62
N ILE A 81 20.88 -6.94 6.40
CA ILE A 81 19.54 -6.42 6.08
C ILE A 81 19.70 -5.16 5.25
N GLN A 82 19.18 -5.20 4.03
CA GLN A 82 19.25 -4.10 3.07
C GLN A 82 17.84 -3.64 2.71
N TRP A 83 17.60 -2.32 2.82
CA TRP A 83 16.34 -1.70 2.45
C TRP A 83 16.52 -0.79 1.25
N LYS A 84 15.65 -0.90 0.27
CA LYS A 84 15.63 -0.02 -0.90
C LYS A 84 14.20 0.44 -1.18
N ASN A 85 14.01 1.78 -1.22
CA ASN A 85 12.71 2.39 -1.48
C ASN A 85 12.53 2.70 -2.96
N PHE A 86 11.30 2.50 -3.46
CA PHE A 86 10.88 2.71 -4.85
C PHE A 86 9.59 3.51 -4.89
N THR A 87 9.39 4.26 -5.96
CA THR A 87 8.17 5.05 -6.19
C THR A 87 7.01 4.20 -6.74
N SER A 88 7.30 3.02 -7.33
CA SER A 88 6.29 2.12 -7.91
C SER A 88 6.77 0.68 -8.02
N GLY A 89 5.86 -0.23 -8.35
CA GLY A 89 6.16 -1.66 -8.48
C GLY A 89 7.04 -2.05 -9.66
N ALA A 90 7.07 -1.25 -10.74
CA ALA A 90 7.84 -1.62 -11.95
C ALA A 90 9.36 -1.58 -11.72
N PRO A 91 9.98 -0.51 -11.20
CA PRO A 91 11.42 -0.51 -10.90
C PRO A 91 11.78 -1.53 -9.80
N LEU A 92 10.92 -1.72 -8.79
CA LEU A 92 11.11 -2.74 -7.76
C LEU A 92 11.16 -4.14 -8.39
N THR A 93 10.24 -4.45 -9.31
CA THR A 93 10.23 -5.72 -10.06
C THR A 93 11.54 -5.95 -10.82
N SER A 94 12.06 -4.92 -11.50
CA SER A 94 13.33 -5.03 -12.23
C SER A 94 14.50 -5.42 -11.33
N GLU A 95 14.58 -4.85 -10.13
CA GLU A 95 15.61 -5.19 -9.16
C GLU A 95 15.44 -6.60 -8.55
N MET A 96 14.18 -7.04 -8.33
CA MET A 96 13.90 -8.42 -7.90
C MET A 96 14.30 -9.44 -8.97
N VAL A 97 13.93 -9.22 -10.24
CA VAL A 97 14.29 -10.11 -11.36
C VAL A 97 15.82 -10.20 -11.55
N ALA A 98 16.53 -9.10 -11.25
CA ALA A 98 17.99 -9.04 -11.29
C ALA A 98 18.68 -9.59 -10.02
N ASP A 99 17.96 -10.28 -9.14
CA ASP A 99 18.45 -10.86 -7.87
C ASP A 99 19.08 -9.85 -6.90
N LYS A 100 18.73 -8.56 -7.04
CA LYS A 100 19.20 -7.51 -6.12
C LYS A 100 18.31 -7.35 -4.91
N LEU A 101 17.08 -7.86 -4.97
CA LEU A 101 16.11 -7.89 -3.89
C LEU A 101 15.55 -9.30 -3.73
N ASP A 102 15.33 -9.69 -2.48
CA ASP A 102 14.80 -11.00 -2.12
C ASP A 102 13.29 -10.93 -1.83
N ILE A 103 12.83 -9.84 -1.20
CA ILE A 103 11.44 -9.57 -0.83
C ILE A 103 11.05 -8.20 -1.40
N GLY A 104 9.79 -8.06 -1.81
CA GLY A 104 9.24 -6.78 -2.27
C GLY A 104 7.77 -6.64 -1.90
N SER A 105 7.31 -5.42 -1.65
CA SER A 105 5.90 -5.13 -1.35
C SER A 105 5.26 -4.29 -2.43
N MET A 106 4.13 -4.73 -2.96
CA MET A 106 3.38 -4.04 -4.02
C MET A 106 1.92 -4.51 -4.08
N ALA A 107 1.11 -3.82 -4.88
CA ALA A 107 -0.28 -4.18 -5.06
C ALA A 107 -0.47 -5.38 -6.01
N ASP A 108 -1.71 -5.86 -6.12
CA ASP A 108 -2.13 -7.01 -6.93
C ASP A 108 -1.74 -6.91 -8.40
N PHE A 109 -2.04 -5.79 -9.06
CA PHE A 109 -1.74 -5.62 -10.48
C PHE A 109 -0.23 -5.49 -10.78
N PRO A 110 0.55 -4.60 -10.12
CA PRO A 110 2.01 -4.63 -10.28
C PRO A 110 2.64 -5.96 -9.83
N GLY A 111 2.06 -6.66 -8.85
CA GLY A 111 2.48 -7.99 -8.45
C GLY A 111 2.27 -9.03 -9.56
N SER A 112 1.14 -8.96 -10.29
CA SER A 112 0.92 -9.81 -11.46
C SER A 112 1.96 -9.54 -12.56
N ASN A 113 2.31 -8.28 -12.79
CA ASN A 113 3.43 -7.93 -13.69
C ASN A 113 4.77 -8.48 -13.19
N ASN A 114 5.01 -8.48 -11.87
CA ASN A 114 6.21 -9.08 -11.27
C ASN A 114 6.27 -10.59 -11.56
N GLY A 115 5.19 -11.33 -11.27
CA GLY A 115 5.13 -12.77 -11.55
C GLY A 115 5.37 -13.09 -13.01
N ALA A 116 4.77 -12.34 -13.95
CA ALA A 116 4.97 -12.49 -15.38
C ALA A 116 6.44 -12.21 -15.79
N ALA A 117 7.06 -11.17 -15.21
CA ALA A 117 8.46 -10.84 -15.48
C ALA A 117 9.42 -11.93 -14.97
N PHE A 118 9.16 -12.49 -13.80
CA PHE A 118 9.93 -13.63 -13.27
C PHE A 118 9.83 -14.85 -14.16
N LEU A 119 8.63 -15.23 -14.59
CA LEU A 119 8.44 -16.36 -15.51
C LEU A 119 9.17 -16.15 -16.84
N LYS A 120 9.12 -14.94 -17.40
CA LYS A 120 9.86 -14.58 -18.61
C LYS A 120 11.39 -14.72 -18.42
N ALA A 121 11.88 -14.49 -17.22
CA ALA A 121 13.30 -14.64 -16.85
C ALA A 121 13.67 -16.11 -16.48
N GLY A 122 12.76 -17.07 -16.61
CA GLY A 122 12.98 -18.46 -16.19
C GLY A 122 13.04 -18.65 -14.67
N LYS A 123 12.50 -17.70 -13.91
CA LYS A 123 12.48 -17.66 -12.44
C LYS A 123 11.06 -17.68 -11.91
N ARG A 124 10.91 -17.74 -10.60
CA ARG A 124 9.60 -17.64 -9.93
C ARG A 124 9.66 -16.68 -8.76
N SER A 125 8.63 -15.89 -8.62
CA SER A 125 8.27 -15.20 -7.36
C SER A 125 6.91 -15.69 -6.90
N VAL A 126 6.58 -15.48 -5.62
CA VAL A 126 5.28 -15.80 -5.04
C VAL A 126 4.84 -14.72 -4.09
N PHE A 127 3.54 -14.45 -4.05
CA PHE A 127 2.94 -13.67 -2.98
C PHE A 127 2.87 -14.49 -1.70
N ILE A 128 3.36 -13.95 -0.60
CA ILE A 128 3.42 -14.63 0.71
C ILE A 128 2.42 -14.09 1.72
N THR A 129 1.90 -12.87 1.52
CA THR A 129 0.85 -12.28 2.37
C THR A 129 0.13 -11.14 1.67
N VAL A 130 -1.07 -10.82 2.14
CA VAL A 130 -1.71 -9.51 1.98
C VAL A 130 -1.22 -8.62 3.11
N LEU A 131 -0.98 -7.33 2.90
CA LEU A 131 -0.65 -6.33 3.91
C LEU A 131 -1.89 -5.51 4.27
N SER A 132 -2.55 -5.00 3.26
CA SER A 132 -3.81 -4.28 3.38
C SER A 132 -4.62 -4.41 2.09
N GLY A 133 -5.91 -4.19 2.14
CA GLY A 133 -6.74 -4.27 0.96
C GLY A 133 -8.14 -3.72 1.16
N SER A 134 -8.86 -3.59 0.07
CA SER A 134 -10.27 -3.26 0.07
C SER A 134 -11.05 -4.35 -0.67
N THR A 135 -11.97 -5.00 0.01
CA THR A 135 -12.86 -5.99 -0.60
C THR A 135 -13.87 -5.37 -1.56
N LEU A 136 -14.04 -4.05 -1.52
CA LEU A 136 -14.87 -3.27 -2.44
C LEU A 136 -14.05 -2.61 -3.57
N GLY A 137 -12.75 -2.37 -3.37
CA GLY A 137 -11.88 -1.73 -4.37
C GLY A 137 -11.47 -0.29 -4.08
N SER A 138 -11.81 0.25 -2.90
CA SER A 138 -11.38 1.60 -2.48
C SER A 138 -9.86 1.74 -2.45
N GLY A 139 -9.35 2.96 -2.74
CA GLY A 139 -7.94 3.30 -2.70
C GLY A 139 -7.29 3.46 -4.06
N ASN A 140 -8.06 3.28 -5.13
CA ASN A 140 -7.75 3.75 -6.47
C ASN A 140 -8.89 4.67 -6.89
N GLY A 141 -8.60 5.72 -7.64
CA GLY A 141 -9.66 6.63 -8.05
C GLY A 141 -9.28 7.48 -9.24
N ILE A 142 -10.24 8.26 -9.73
CA ILE A 142 -10.05 9.25 -10.77
C ILE A 142 -10.34 10.61 -10.17
N VAL A 143 -9.41 11.54 -10.34
CA VAL A 143 -9.51 12.93 -9.89
C VAL A 143 -9.51 13.87 -11.10
N VAL A 144 -10.15 15.01 -10.92
CA VAL A 144 -10.12 16.15 -11.83
C VAL A 144 -9.62 17.38 -11.09
N PRO A 145 -9.13 18.44 -11.76
CA PRO A 145 -8.80 19.68 -11.08
C PRO A 145 -9.93 20.14 -10.16
N ARG A 146 -9.59 20.73 -9.00
CA ARG A 146 -10.58 21.10 -7.97
C ARG A 146 -11.77 21.86 -8.53
N ASP A 147 -11.53 22.81 -9.43
CA ASP A 147 -12.55 23.70 -10.00
C ASP A 147 -13.13 23.18 -11.33
N SER A 148 -12.81 21.94 -11.71
CA SER A 148 -13.35 21.30 -12.92
C SER A 148 -14.87 21.21 -12.84
N LYS A 149 -15.54 21.37 -13.99
CA LYS A 149 -17.00 21.16 -14.12
C LYS A 149 -17.36 19.68 -14.23
N VAL A 150 -16.40 18.82 -14.59
CA VAL A 150 -16.58 17.36 -14.69
C VAL A 150 -16.87 16.78 -13.31
N THR A 151 -17.97 16.07 -13.16
CA THR A 151 -18.43 15.48 -11.91
C THR A 151 -18.57 13.97 -11.94
N LEU A 152 -18.63 13.40 -13.14
CA LEU A 152 -18.85 11.98 -13.39
C LEU A 152 -17.81 11.44 -14.40
N LEU A 153 -17.49 10.16 -14.29
CA LEU A 153 -16.62 9.46 -15.25
C LEU A 153 -17.18 9.55 -16.69
N SER A 154 -18.51 9.44 -16.85
CA SER A 154 -19.16 9.50 -18.17
C SER A 154 -18.91 10.79 -18.95
N GLU A 155 -18.56 11.87 -18.27
CA GLU A 155 -18.24 13.17 -18.88
C GLU A 155 -16.82 13.24 -19.44
N LEU A 156 -16.00 12.20 -19.19
CA LEU A 156 -14.61 12.11 -19.68
C LEU A 156 -14.48 11.39 -21.04
N LYS A 157 -15.58 11.04 -21.71
CA LYS A 157 -15.51 10.46 -23.05
C LYS A 157 -14.88 11.46 -24.04
N GLY A 158 -13.86 11.01 -24.78
CA GLY A 158 -13.08 11.86 -25.70
C GLY A 158 -11.96 12.69 -25.03
N HIS A 159 -11.87 12.64 -23.71
CA HIS A 159 -10.87 13.41 -22.96
C HIS A 159 -9.57 12.62 -22.68
N THR A 160 -8.56 13.36 -22.24
CA THR A 160 -7.27 12.77 -21.83
C THR A 160 -7.27 12.47 -20.35
N ILE A 161 -6.98 11.20 -20.00
CA ILE A 161 -6.83 10.74 -18.64
C ILE A 161 -5.37 10.26 -18.46
N SER A 162 -4.64 10.89 -17.56
CA SER A 162 -3.30 10.45 -17.21
C SER A 162 -3.34 9.39 -16.09
N VAL A 163 -2.35 8.48 -16.08
CA VAL A 163 -2.26 7.41 -15.08
C VAL A 163 -0.84 6.86 -15.00
N PRO A 164 -0.33 6.45 -13.83
CA PRO A 164 0.93 5.70 -13.76
C PRO A 164 0.75 4.33 -14.41
N PHE A 165 1.41 4.09 -15.56
CA PHE A 165 1.27 2.83 -16.28
C PHE A 165 1.74 1.62 -15.46
N ALA A 166 1.06 0.49 -15.64
CA ALA A 166 1.30 -0.76 -14.92
C ALA A 166 1.10 -0.65 -13.40
N SER A 167 0.40 0.38 -12.93
CA SER A 167 -0.05 0.53 -11.55
C SER A 167 -1.44 -0.08 -11.33
N THR A 168 -1.85 -0.22 -10.09
CA THR A 168 -3.21 -0.62 -9.71
C THR A 168 -4.26 0.35 -10.27
N ALA A 169 -3.96 1.65 -10.28
CA ALA A 169 -4.82 2.67 -10.87
C ALA A 169 -5.01 2.47 -12.39
N HIS A 170 -3.97 2.04 -13.10
CA HIS A 170 -4.09 1.73 -14.52
C HIS A 170 -5.07 0.56 -14.74
N GLY A 171 -4.93 -0.52 -13.96
CA GLY A 171 -5.87 -1.63 -14.02
C GLY A 171 -7.30 -1.23 -13.66
N MET A 172 -7.48 -0.37 -12.66
CA MET A 172 -8.79 0.20 -12.28
C MET A 172 -9.37 1.05 -13.40
N LEU A 173 -8.58 1.96 -13.99
CA LEU A 173 -9.01 2.84 -15.09
C LEU A 173 -9.50 2.04 -16.30
N LEU A 174 -8.76 1.03 -16.73
CA LEU A 174 -9.17 0.16 -17.85
C LEU A 174 -10.52 -0.51 -17.59
N ARG A 175 -10.73 -1.01 -16.37
CA ARG A 175 -12.02 -1.61 -15.98
C ARG A 175 -13.14 -0.58 -15.89
N ALA A 176 -12.86 0.61 -15.35
CA ALA A 176 -13.84 1.68 -15.23
C ALA A 176 -14.30 2.18 -16.61
N VAL A 177 -13.38 2.33 -17.56
CA VAL A 177 -13.65 2.70 -18.96
C VAL A 177 -14.47 1.59 -19.65
N ALA A 178 -14.07 0.32 -19.49
CA ALA A 178 -14.80 -0.81 -20.05
C ALA A 178 -16.22 -0.93 -19.50
N ALA A 179 -16.43 -0.64 -18.20
CA ALA A 179 -17.75 -0.63 -17.57
C ALA A 179 -18.70 0.45 -18.13
N GLN A 180 -18.16 1.53 -18.70
CA GLN A 180 -18.92 2.52 -19.47
C GLN A 180 -19.28 2.04 -20.89
N GLY A 181 -18.84 0.86 -21.29
CA GLY A 181 -18.98 0.36 -22.65
C GLY A 181 -18.00 1.04 -23.63
N TRP A 182 -16.93 1.63 -23.15
CA TRP A 182 -15.94 2.35 -23.96
C TRP A 182 -14.75 1.48 -24.31
N ASP A 183 -14.19 1.74 -25.49
CA ASP A 183 -12.90 1.20 -25.91
C ASP A 183 -11.77 2.09 -25.37
N PRO A 184 -10.89 1.59 -24.50
CA PRO A 184 -9.82 2.40 -23.91
C PRO A 184 -8.79 2.93 -24.93
N GLN A 185 -8.82 2.44 -26.17
CA GLN A 185 -7.92 2.89 -27.24
C GLN A 185 -8.58 3.90 -28.19
N LYS A 186 -9.90 4.10 -28.11
CA LYS A 186 -10.66 4.96 -29.04
C LYS A 186 -11.47 6.05 -28.34
N ASP A 187 -12.10 5.70 -27.22
CA ASP A 187 -13.08 6.55 -26.55
C ASP A 187 -12.45 7.48 -25.51
N VAL A 188 -11.20 7.24 -25.14
CA VAL A 188 -10.40 8.10 -24.24
C VAL A 188 -8.94 8.09 -24.68
N THR A 189 -8.19 9.14 -24.35
CA THR A 189 -6.73 9.18 -24.52
C THR A 189 -6.06 8.88 -23.18
N ILE A 190 -5.42 7.72 -23.03
CA ILE A 190 -4.73 7.37 -21.79
C ILE A 190 -3.23 7.63 -21.96
N ILE A 191 -2.67 8.50 -21.10
CA ILE A 191 -1.25 8.85 -21.11
C ILE A 191 -0.58 8.45 -19.81
N THR A 192 0.73 8.15 -19.88
CA THR A 192 1.50 7.81 -18.67
C THR A 192 1.95 9.07 -17.94
N GLN A 193 1.73 9.10 -16.61
CA GLN A 193 2.21 10.16 -15.75
C GLN A 193 2.37 9.64 -14.32
N ALA A 194 3.52 9.94 -13.70
CA ALA A 194 3.78 9.57 -12.30
C ALA A 194 3.04 10.53 -11.35
N PRO A 195 2.66 10.08 -10.13
CA PRO A 195 1.92 10.88 -9.17
C PRO A 195 2.59 12.22 -8.83
N GLU A 196 3.91 12.25 -8.72
CA GLU A 196 4.69 13.43 -8.35
C GLU A 196 4.58 14.55 -9.40
N VAL A 197 4.31 14.17 -10.65
CA VAL A 197 4.13 15.10 -11.78
C VAL A 197 2.66 15.47 -11.96
N ALA A 198 1.76 14.54 -11.65
CA ALA A 198 0.32 14.70 -11.86
C ALA A 198 -0.28 15.79 -10.97
N GLY A 199 0.09 15.88 -9.69
CA GLY A 199 -0.42 16.91 -8.79
C GLY A 199 -0.19 18.34 -9.31
N PRO A 200 1.04 18.75 -9.60
CA PRO A 200 1.32 20.04 -10.25
C PRO A 200 0.64 20.24 -11.59
N ALA A 201 0.46 19.19 -12.39
CA ALA A 201 -0.20 19.27 -13.69
C ALA A 201 -1.71 19.51 -13.57
N LEU A 202 -2.37 18.85 -12.59
CA LEU A 202 -3.77 19.09 -12.24
C LEU A 202 -3.97 20.53 -11.76
N GLN A 203 -3.12 21.00 -10.84
CA GLN A 203 -3.20 22.35 -10.29
C GLN A 203 -3.01 23.43 -11.37
N ALA A 204 -2.17 23.15 -12.35
CA ALA A 204 -1.93 24.06 -13.48
C ALA A 204 -2.96 23.91 -14.61
N GLY A 205 -3.96 23.03 -14.49
CA GLY A 205 -4.96 22.76 -15.53
C GLY A 205 -4.36 22.16 -16.81
N ARG A 206 -3.19 21.53 -16.73
CA ARG A 206 -2.51 20.93 -17.90
C ARG A 206 -3.00 19.52 -18.23
N ILE A 207 -3.72 18.87 -17.34
CA ILE A 207 -4.42 17.61 -17.54
C ILE A 207 -5.85 17.72 -17.05
N GLU A 208 -6.75 17.06 -17.75
CA GLU A 208 -8.19 17.14 -17.49
C GLU A 208 -8.62 16.18 -16.39
N ALA A 209 -8.00 14.98 -16.35
CA ALA A 209 -8.22 13.98 -15.32
C ALA A 209 -6.94 13.17 -15.08
N HIS A 210 -6.85 12.61 -13.87
CA HIS A 210 -5.78 11.70 -13.47
C HIS A 210 -6.36 10.52 -12.69
N ALA A 211 -6.01 9.31 -13.10
CA ALA A 211 -6.27 8.12 -12.31
C ALA A 211 -5.04 7.79 -11.48
N ASP A 212 -5.22 7.58 -10.18
CA ASP A 212 -4.08 7.26 -9.31
C ASP A 212 -4.44 6.23 -8.25
N PHE A 213 -3.41 5.72 -7.61
CA PHE A 213 -3.48 4.72 -6.54
C PHE A 213 -3.22 5.38 -5.18
N VAL A 214 -3.39 4.58 -4.12
CA VAL A 214 -3.15 4.99 -2.74
C VAL A 214 -1.74 5.52 -2.51
N PRO A 215 -1.57 6.69 -1.86
CA PRO A 215 -2.59 7.55 -1.27
C PRO A 215 -2.90 8.79 -2.12
N PHE A 216 -2.43 8.85 -3.36
CA PHE A 216 -2.30 10.09 -4.13
C PHE A 216 -3.65 10.74 -4.44
N VAL A 217 -4.70 9.95 -4.70
CA VAL A 217 -6.05 10.48 -4.92
C VAL A 217 -6.49 11.33 -3.74
N GLU A 218 -6.48 10.77 -2.54
CA GLU A 218 -6.90 11.47 -1.32
C GLU A 218 -5.89 12.52 -0.88
N LEU A 219 -4.62 12.36 -1.25
CA LEU A 219 -3.58 13.36 -1.00
C LEU A 219 -3.84 14.63 -1.83
N PHE A 220 -4.20 14.49 -3.10
CA PHE A 220 -4.56 15.62 -3.95
C PHE A 220 -5.84 16.31 -3.48
N GLU A 221 -6.82 15.55 -2.99
CA GLU A 221 -8.03 16.11 -2.36
C GLU A 221 -7.68 16.87 -1.08
N HIS A 222 -6.90 16.25 -0.19
CA HIS A 222 -6.50 16.86 1.09
C HIS A 222 -5.74 18.16 0.91
N ARG A 223 -4.84 18.21 -0.08
CA ARG A 223 -4.06 19.41 -0.44
C ARG A 223 -4.86 20.43 -1.26
N GLY A 224 -6.12 20.17 -1.56
CA GLY A 224 -6.98 21.06 -2.32
C GLY A 224 -6.61 21.20 -3.79
N VAL A 225 -5.82 20.28 -4.33
CA VAL A 225 -5.36 20.27 -5.74
C VAL A 225 -6.43 19.74 -6.66
N ALA A 226 -7.13 18.70 -6.23
CA ALA A 226 -8.08 17.97 -7.06
C ALA A 226 -9.34 17.58 -6.29
N ARG A 227 -10.30 17.05 -7.02
CA ARG A 227 -11.54 16.47 -6.51
C ARG A 227 -11.74 15.09 -7.13
N LYS A 228 -12.05 14.08 -6.31
CA LYS A 228 -12.34 12.73 -6.75
C LYS A 228 -13.72 12.66 -7.38
N ILE A 229 -13.82 12.04 -8.56
CA ILE A 229 -15.07 11.82 -9.28
C ILE A 229 -15.41 10.34 -9.43
N TYR A 230 -14.44 9.46 -9.21
CA TYR A 230 -14.62 8.00 -9.26
C TYR A 230 -13.73 7.33 -8.23
N ASP A 231 -14.28 6.35 -7.52
CA ASP A 231 -13.55 5.48 -6.58
C ASP A 231 -13.71 4.02 -7.02
N GLY A 232 -12.67 3.22 -6.87
CA GLY A 232 -12.69 1.80 -7.24
C GLY A 232 -13.80 0.99 -6.55
N ALA A 233 -14.31 1.46 -5.40
CA ALA A 233 -15.45 0.87 -4.73
C ALA A 233 -16.74 0.88 -5.58
N GLN A 234 -16.88 1.83 -6.49
CA GLN A 234 -18.04 1.91 -7.40
C GLN A 234 -18.06 0.76 -8.42
N ALA A 235 -16.88 0.22 -8.75
CA ALA A 235 -16.74 -0.96 -9.60
C ALA A 235 -16.91 -2.28 -8.84
N ASN A 236 -17.02 -2.24 -7.51
CA ASN A 236 -17.00 -3.42 -6.63
C ASN A 236 -15.85 -4.38 -7.02
N ALA A 237 -14.67 -3.83 -7.28
CA ALA A 237 -13.50 -4.55 -7.77
C ALA A 237 -12.45 -4.64 -6.67
N PRO A 238 -12.38 -5.74 -5.91
CA PRO A 238 -11.43 -5.91 -4.82
C PRO A 238 -9.99 -5.62 -5.27
N THR A 239 -9.19 -5.06 -4.36
CA THR A 239 -7.76 -4.80 -4.56
C THR A 239 -7.00 -5.00 -3.26
N TYR A 240 -5.71 -5.31 -3.33
CA TYR A 240 -4.86 -5.46 -2.16
C TYR A 240 -3.43 -5.03 -2.44
N HIS A 241 -2.68 -4.79 -1.37
CA HIS A 241 -1.22 -4.71 -1.35
C HIS A 241 -0.69 -5.91 -0.57
N GLY A 242 0.38 -6.51 -1.04
CA GLY A 242 0.96 -7.70 -0.42
C GLY A 242 2.48 -7.72 -0.57
N SER A 243 3.11 -8.70 0.06
CA SER A 243 4.55 -8.94 -0.09
C SER A 243 4.79 -10.16 -0.97
N LEU A 244 5.77 -10.03 -1.86
CA LEU A 244 6.29 -11.10 -2.71
C LEU A 244 7.71 -11.45 -2.26
N VAL A 245 8.10 -12.69 -2.57
CA VAL A 245 9.45 -13.18 -2.34
C VAL A 245 9.92 -13.96 -3.57
N SER A 246 11.23 -13.93 -3.86
CA SER A 246 11.85 -14.90 -4.77
C SER A 246 11.62 -16.32 -4.25
N ALA A 247 11.09 -17.21 -5.08
CA ALA A 247 10.79 -18.59 -4.68
C ALA A 247 12.05 -19.34 -4.23
N ASP A 248 13.18 -19.08 -4.87
CA ASP A 248 14.47 -19.69 -4.52
C ASP A 248 14.97 -19.21 -3.16
N TYR A 249 14.81 -17.90 -2.88
CA TYR A 249 15.15 -17.33 -1.56
C TYR A 249 14.26 -17.95 -0.47
N ALA A 250 12.96 -18.01 -0.72
CA ALA A 250 12.00 -18.57 0.23
C ALA A 250 12.24 -20.06 0.51
N ALA A 251 12.63 -20.83 -0.50
CA ALA A 251 12.99 -22.23 -0.33
C ALA A 251 14.29 -22.41 0.48
N ARG A 252 15.26 -21.50 0.30
CA ARG A 252 16.55 -21.54 1.00
C ARG A 252 16.45 -21.07 2.46
N TYR A 253 15.67 -20.01 2.71
CA TYR A 253 15.57 -19.36 4.02
C TYR A 253 14.12 -19.18 4.49
N PRO A 254 13.32 -20.27 4.61
CA PRO A 254 11.91 -20.19 4.96
C PRO A 254 11.67 -19.53 6.32
N GLU A 255 12.57 -19.75 7.29
CA GLU A 255 12.44 -19.17 8.62
C GLU A 255 12.67 -17.66 8.63
N VAL A 256 13.52 -17.14 7.73
CA VAL A 256 13.74 -15.69 7.54
C VAL A 256 12.49 -15.06 6.94
N VAL A 257 11.84 -15.72 5.97
CA VAL A 257 10.55 -15.26 5.40
C VAL A 257 9.46 -15.23 6.47
N VAL A 258 9.38 -16.25 7.32
CA VAL A 258 8.43 -16.28 8.45
C VAL A 258 8.74 -15.17 9.45
N ALA A 259 10.02 -14.88 9.73
CA ALA A 259 10.42 -13.77 10.59
C ALA A 259 9.99 -12.42 10.05
N PHE A 260 10.15 -12.18 8.73
CA PHE A 260 9.64 -10.97 8.06
C PHE A 260 8.12 -10.83 8.22
N LEU A 261 7.36 -11.92 8.07
CA LEU A 261 5.91 -11.89 8.21
C LEU A 261 5.46 -11.69 9.67
N ARG A 262 6.22 -12.19 10.65
CA ARG A 262 5.99 -11.89 12.08
C ARG A 262 6.23 -10.40 12.37
N ALA A 263 7.25 -9.80 11.77
CA ALA A 263 7.49 -8.37 11.87
C ALA A 263 6.34 -7.56 11.23
N ALA A 264 5.79 -8.03 10.11
CA ALA A 264 4.62 -7.41 9.46
C ALA A 264 3.34 -7.51 10.34
N LEU A 265 3.11 -8.66 10.99
CA LEU A 265 2.01 -8.84 11.95
C LEU A 265 2.13 -7.89 13.15
N GLU A 266 3.34 -7.70 13.67
CA GLU A 266 3.59 -6.75 14.76
C GLU A 266 3.38 -5.31 14.31
N ALA A 267 3.86 -4.92 13.13
CA ALA A 267 3.63 -3.60 12.55
C ALA A 267 2.12 -3.33 12.37
N ASP A 268 1.35 -4.33 11.91
CA ASP A 268 -0.10 -4.24 11.78
C ASP A 268 -0.79 -4.02 13.14
N ARG A 269 -0.39 -4.77 14.15
CA ARG A 269 -0.91 -4.63 15.51
C ARG A 269 -0.64 -3.23 16.08
N LEU A 270 0.56 -2.70 15.85
CA LEU A 270 0.98 -1.40 16.36
C LEU A 270 0.17 -0.26 15.72
N ILE A 271 0.06 -0.21 14.39
CA ILE A 271 -0.72 0.83 13.71
C ILE A 271 -2.22 0.72 14.01
N ALA A 272 -2.75 -0.48 14.26
CA ALA A 272 -4.13 -0.67 14.68
C ALA A 272 -4.39 -0.14 16.11
N ALA A 273 -3.41 -0.27 17.00
CA ALA A 273 -3.53 0.19 18.38
C ALA A 273 -3.39 1.73 18.52
N GLU A 274 -2.52 2.35 17.72
CA GLU A 274 -2.21 3.79 17.80
C GLU A 274 -2.17 4.42 16.38
N PRO A 275 -3.30 4.45 15.66
CA PRO A 275 -3.32 4.84 14.25
C PRO A 275 -2.85 6.28 14.01
N GLU A 276 -3.14 7.23 14.90
CA GLU A 276 -2.67 8.61 14.78
C GLU A 276 -1.14 8.70 14.91
N LYS A 277 -0.58 8.03 15.93
CA LYS A 277 0.88 8.02 16.18
C LYS A 277 1.65 7.48 14.98
N TYR A 278 1.22 6.36 14.43
CA TYR A 278 1.91 5.76 13.29
C TYR A 278 1.61 6.48 11.98
N SER A 279 0.47 7.15 11.85
CA SER A 279 0.22 8.08 10.75
C SER A 279 1.18 9.27 10.77
N LEU A 280 1.47 9.83 11.95
CA LEU A 280 2.47 10.89 12.12
C LEU A 280 3.90 10.39 11.82
N LEU A 281 4.25 9.17 12.22
CA LEU A 281 5.54 8.57 11.88
C LEU A 281 5.70 8.40 10.36
N ILE A 282 4.66 7.91 9.68
CA ILE A 282 4.68 7.76 8.21
C ILE A 282 4.82 9.14 7.55
N GLU A 283 4.10 10.17 8.01
CA GLU A 283 4.25 11.55 7.52
C GLU A 283 5.69 12.05 7.68
N GLN A 284 6.29 11.84 8.85
CA GLN A 284 7.67 12.24 9.13
C GLN A 284 8.69 11.62 8.16
N VAL A 285 8.48 10.36 7.78
CA VAL A 285 9.41 9.62 6.92
C VAL A 285 9.16 9.90 5.44
N THR A 286 7.90 10.06 5.03
CA THR A 286 7.51 10.07 3.60
C THR A 286 7.05 11.43 3.09
N GLY A 287 6.65 12.34 3.98
CA GLY A 287 5.96 13.59 3.60
C GLY A 287 4.50 13.39 3.17
N ILE A 288 3.97 12.16 3.27
CA ILE A 288 2.53 11.90 3.05
C ILE A 288 1.76 12.31 4.30
N ASP A 289 0.84 13.24 4.15
CA ASP A 289 0.09 13.83 5.26
C ASP A 289 -0.53 12.77 6.19
N ALA A 290 -0.30 12.90 7.49
CA ALA A 290 -0.84 11.98 8.50
C ALA A 290 -2.37 11.86 8.42
N ALA A 291 -3.03 12.93 8.03
CA ALA A 291 -4.47 12.97 7.79
C ALA A 291 -4.90 11.93 6.75
N VAL A 292 -4.14 11.79 5.67
CA VAL A 292 -4.40 10.81 4.61
C VAL A 292 -4.05 9.40 5.09
N ASN A 293 -2.94 9.23 5.79
CA ASN A 293 -2.59 7.93 6.40
C ASN A 293 -3.70 7.43 7.32
N TYR A 294 -4.24 8.30 8.19
CA TYR A 294 -5.34 7.97 9.09
C TYR A 294 -6.66 7.70 8.36
N LEU A 295 -6.93 8.38 7.24
CA LEU A 295 -8.09 8.10 6.38
C LEU A 295 -8.09 6.65 5.91
N TYR A 296 -6.92 6.11 5.57
CA TYR A 296 -6.77 4.73 5.12
C TYR A 296 -6.74 3.71 6.26
N HIS A 297 -6.01 3.98 7.32
CA HIS A 297 -5.60 2.99 8.32
C HIS A 297 -6.18 3.20 9.72
N GLY A 298 -6.85 4.30 9.95
CA GLY A 298 -7.58 4.56 11.20
C GLY A 298 -8.90 3.78 11.29
N PRO A 299 -9.64 3.94 12.39
CA PRO A 299 -10.96 3.34 12.54
C PRO A 299 -11.88 3.65 11.36
N LEU A 300 -12.60 2.63 10.88
CA LEU A 300 -13.47 2.69 9.69
C LEU A 300 -12.76 3.15 8.41
N GLY A 301 -11.44 3.00 8.34
CA GLY A 301 -10.62 3.45 7.24
C GLY A 301 -10.96 2.82 5.89
N LEU A 302 -10.36 3.35 4.82
CA LEU A 302 -10.59 2.85 3.46
C LEU A 302 -10.11 1.42 3.26
N GLN A 303 -9.08 0.99 4.02
CA GLN A 303 -8.46 -0.32 3.89
C GLN A 303 -8.63 -1.17 5.14
N THR A 304 -8.83 -2.46 4.94
CA THR A 304 -8.66 -3.48 5.98
C THR A 304 -7.23 -3.99 5.98
N ARG A 305 -6.71 -4.31 7.17
CA ARG A 305 -5.38 -4.86 7.38
C ARG A 305 -5.49 -6.08 8.26
N ASP A 306 -5.21 -7.24 7.73
CA ASP A 306 -5.33 -8.50 8.48
C ASP A 306 -4.35 -9.58 8.04
N LEU A 307 -3.59 -9.33 7.00
CA LEU A 307 -2.53 -10.19 6.46
C LEU A 307 -3.03 -11.57 5.98
N THR A 308 -4.33 -11.74 5.70
CA THR A 308 -4.91 -13.02 5.25
C THR A 308 -5.33 -13.01 3.78
N TRP A 309 -5.28 -14.19 3.16
CA TRP A 309 -5.69 -14.41 1.77
C TRP A 309 -7.19 -14.65 1.64
N LYS A 310 -8.00 -13.59 1.82
CA LYS A 310 -9.45 -13.65 1.64
C LYS A 310 -9.82 -14.06 0.21
N PRO A 311 -10.98 -14.72 0.01
CA PRO A 311 -11.46 -15.08 -1.33
C PRO A 311 -11.50 -13.88 -2.29
N GLU A 312 -11.88 -12.71 -1.81
CA GLU A 312 -11.94 -11.47 -2.59
C GLU A 312 -10.57 -11.04 -3.10
N TYR A 313 -9.51 -11.19 -2.29
CA TYR A 313 -8.14 -10.88 -2.70
C TYR A 313 -7.57 -11.89 -3.68
N ARG A 314 -7.93 -13.18 -3.52
CA ARG A 314 -7.60 -14.20 -4.54
C ARG A 314 -8.30 -13.89 -5.86
N GLN A 315 -9.56 -13.42 -5.83
CA GLN A 315 -10.26 -12.97 -7.02
C GLN A 315 -9.63 -11.71 -7.61
N ALA A 316 -9.22 -10.74 -6.80
CA ALA A 316 -8.50 -9.54 -7.26
C ALA A 316 -7.22 -9.91 -8.04
N LEU A 317 -6.46 -10.90 -7.56
CA LEU A 317 -5.29 -11.39 -8.26
C LEU A 317 -5.64 -12.02 -9.62
N ARG A 318 -6.68 -12.86 -9.68
CA ARG A 318 -7.16 -13.43 -10.96
C ARG A 318 -7.53 -12.33 -11.95
N THR A 319 -8.34 -11.36 -11.49
CA THR A 319 -8.74 -10.20 -12.30
C THR A 319 -7.54 -9.37 -12.76
N SER A 320 -6.54 -9.19 -11.90
CA SER A 320 -5.31 -8.46 -12.25
C SER A 320 -4.50 -9.20 -13.32
N ILE A 321 -4.40 -10.52 -13.25
CA ILE A 321 -3.75 -11.35 -14.29
C ILE A 321 -4.53 -11.27 -15.62
N GLU A 322 -5.86 -11.34 -15.57
CA GLU A 322 -6.70 -11.17 -16.77
C GLU A 322 -6.53 -9.76 -17.39
N THR A 323 -6.41 -8.74 -16.56
CA THR A 323 -6.21 -7.35 -17.01
C THR A 323 -4.89 -7.17 -17.76
N LEU A 324 -3.87 -8.00 -17.52
CA LEU A 324 -2.62 -7.99 -18.32
C LEU A 324 -2.90 -8.21 -19.82
N LYS A 325 -3.92 -8.99 -20.16
CA LYS A 325 -4.32 -9.24 -21.55
C LYS A 325 -4.83 -7.97 -22.24
N LEU A 326 -5.52 -7.10 -21.50
CA LEU A 326 -5.98 -5.80 -22.01
C LEU A 326 -4.81 -4.88 -22.37
N MET A 327 -3.63 -5.13 -21.82
CA MET A 327 -2.38 -4.43 -22.16
C MET A 327 -1.57 -5.14 -23.25
N GLY A 328 -2.12 -6.17 -23.91
CA GLY A 328 -1.39 -6.97 -24.89
C GLY A 328 -0.27 -7.83 -24.26
N ARG A 329 -0.33 -8.10 -22.96
CA ARG A 329 0.64 -8.94 -22.23
C ARG A 329 0.00 -10.27 -21.88
N ASP A 330 0.15 -11.26 -22.74
CA ASP A 330 -0.23 -12.63 -22.38
C ASP A 330 0.82 -13.24 -21.46
N SER A 331 0.36 -13.86 -20.37
CA SER A 331 1.24 -14.48 -19.37
C SER A 331 0.64 -15.80 -18.92
N PRO A 332 1.45 -16.89 -18.82
CA PRO A 332 1.02 -18.17 -18.27
C PRO A 332 0.90 -18.15 -16.74
N LEU A 333 0.94 -16.97 -16.11
CA LEU A 333 0.83 -16.84 -14.66
C LEU A 333 -0.51 -17.37 -14.17
N ASN A 334 -0.46 -18.29 -13.21
CA ASN A 334 -1.64 -18.86 -12.57
C ASN A 334 -1.75 -18.30 -11.14
N ALA A 335 -2.90 -17.72 -10.81
CA ALA A 335 -3.13 -17.05 -9.54
C ALA A 335 -2.96 -17.98 -8.32
N ASP A 336 -3.43 -19.23 -8.42
CA ASP A 336 -3.42 -20.16 -7.28
C ASP A 336 -1.99 -20.65 -6.99
N SER A 337 -1.15 -20.86 -8.02
CA SER A 337 0.26 -21.22 -7.84
C SER A 337 1.17 -20.00 -7.56
N PHE A 338 0.67 -18.79 -7.75
CA PHE A 338 1.39 -17.55 -7.45
C PHE A 338 1.23 -17.09 -6.01
N ILE A 339 0.32 -17.71 -5.24
CA ILE A 339 0.14 -17.48 -3.80
C ILE A 339 0.77 -18.64 -3.04
N ASP A 340 1.64 -18.33 -2.08
CA ASP A 340 2.18 -19.30 -1.12
C ASP A 340 1.87 -18.83 0.31
N ASP A 341 0.73 -19.23 0.82
CA ASP A 341 0.25 -18.81 2.15
C ASP A 341 0.83 -19.64 3.33
N ARG A 342 1.69 -20.63 3.06
CA ARG A 342 2.33 -21.44 4.10
C ARG A 342 3.15 -20.58 5.07
N TYR A 343 3.84 -19.57 4.55
CA TYR A 343 4.71 -18.71 5.36
C TYR A 343 3.89 -17.81 6.29
N ILE A 344 2.82 -17.20 5.82
CA ILE A 344 1.98 -16.36 6.69
C ILE A 344 1.22 -17.19 7.72
N ARG A 345 0.74 -18.38 7.37
CA ARG A 345 0.14 -19.32 8.32
C ARG A 345 1.13 -19.73 9.42
N ALA A 346 2.39 -19.99 9.05
CA ALA A 346 3.45 -20.26 10.02
C ALA A 346 3.73 -19.04 10.92
N ALA A 347 3.75 -17.83 10.37
CA ALA A 347 3.94 -16.60 11.13
C ALA A 347 2.79 -16.36 12.13
N PHE A 348 1.53 -16.58 11.73
CA PHE A 348 0.37 -16.51 12.63
C PHE A 348 0.53 -17.48 13.78
N LYS A 349 0.81 -18.76 13.49
CA LYS A 349 1.00 -19.82 14.50
C LYS A 349 2.10 -19.44 15.50
N GLN A 350 3.27 -19.00 15.02
CA GLN A 350 4.39 -18.59 15.88
C GLN A 350 4.12 -17.31 16.67
N SER A 351 3.17 -16.49 16.23
CA SER A 351 2.74 -15.27 16.93
C SER A 351 1.54 -15.50 17.87
N GLY A 352 1.06 -16.73 18.00
CA GLY A 352 -0.11 -17.07 18.84
C GLY A 352 -1.43 -16.53 18.31
N LEU A 353 -1.53 -16.29 16.98
CA LEU A 353 -2.70 -15.74 16.32
C LEU A 353 -3.44 -16.82 15.52
N ASP A 354 -4.76 -16.68 15.42
CA ASP A 354 -5.61 -17.56 14.63
C ASP A 354 -5.80 -16.99 13.21
N TYR A 355 -5.20 -17.66 12.23
CA TYR A 355 -5.29 -17.29 10.83
C TYR A 355 -6.72 -17.47 10.29
N GLU A 356 -7.39 -18.59 10.62
CA GLU A 356 -8.73 -18.89 10.09
C GLU A 356 -9.78 -17.94 10.64
N GLN A 357 -9.71 -17.60 11.93
CA GLN A 357 -10.56 -16.59 12.52
C GLN A 357 -10.39 -15.25 11.81
N ARG A 358 -9.15 -14.83 11.53
CA ARG A 358 -8.89 -13.58 10.84
C ARG A 358 -9.28 -13.63 9.35
N LEU A 359 -9.14 -14.78 8.71
CA LEU A 359 -9.51 -14.98 7.31
C LEU A 359 -11.00 -14.71 7.05
N VAL A 360 -11.88 -15.13 7.95
CA VAL A 360 -13.33 -14.94 7.80
C VAL A 360 -13.81 -13.55 8.26
N ASN A 361 -13.00 -12.84 9.04
CA ASN A 361 -13.34 -11.49 9.48
C ASN A 361 -13.36 -10.51 8.30
N ARG A 362 -14.46 -9.77 8.14
CA ARG A 362 -14.64 -8.71 7.11
C ARG A 362 -14.70 -7.33 7.71
N ASP A 363 -14.62 -7.22 9.04
CA ASP A 363 -14.79 -5.97 9.73
C ASP A 363 -13.56 -5.08 9.51
N LYS A 364 -13.83 -3.82 9.26
CA LYS A 364 -12.83 -2.75 9.36
C LYS A 364 -12.40 -2.58 10.81
N LEU A 365 -11.28 -1.89 11.02
CA LEU A 365 -10.89 -1.47 12.36
C LEU A 365 -12.06 -0.72 13.01
N PRO A 366 -12.64 -1.22 14.12
CA PRO A 366 -13.85 -0.65 14.68
C PRO A 366 -13.60 0.73 15.29
N LEU A 367 -14.61 1.60 15.18
CA LEU A 367 -14.64 2.85 15.92
C LEU A 367 -15.19 2.58 17.32
N LYS A 368 -14.31 2.60 18.32
CA LYS A 368 -14.67 2.53 19.75
C LYS A 368 -14.43 3.91 20.36
N ALA A 369 -15.41 4.81 20.25
CA ALA A 369 -15.28 6.18 20.69
C ALA A 369 -16.56 6.71 21.30
N VAL A 370 -16.45 7.79 22.05
CA VAL A 370 -17.56 8.61 22.50
C VAL A 370 -17.64 9.87 21.66
N ASP A 371 -18.83 10.40 21.50
CA ASP A 371 -19.07 11.69 20.87
C ASP A 371 -18.42 12.80 21.69
N ALA A 372 -17.54 13.57 21.08
CA ALA A 372 -16.75 14.61 21.76
C ALA A 372 -17.59 15.75 22.32
N THR A 373 -18.83 15.93 21.81
CA THR A 373 -19.75 16.97 22.27
C THR A 373 -20.62 16.48 23.41
N THR A 374 -21.12 15.24 23.34
CA THR A 374 -22.13 14.72 24.26
C THR A 374 -21.58 13.73 25.28
N GLY A 375 -20.36 13.20 25.09
CA GLY A 375 -19.77 12.15 25.91
C GLY A 375 -20.45 10.77 25.76
N ARG A 376 -21.44 10.60 24.88
CA ARG A 376 -22.16 9.36 24.68
C ARG A 376 -21.43 8.42 23.70
N PRO A 377 -21.50 7.09 23.88
CA PRO A 377 -20.93 6.14 22.94
C PRO A 377 -21.51 6.33 21.52
N ILE A 378 -20.64 6.24 20.51
CA ILE A 378 -21.04 6.27 19.11
C ILE A 378 -21.46 4.85 18.70
N THR A 379 -22.74 4.66 18.40
CA THR A 379 -23.33 3.37 18.00
C THR A 379 -23.66 3.31 16.51
N ASP A 380 -24.06 4.44 15.90
CA ASP A 380 -24.28 4.54 14.46
C ASP A 380 -23.00 5.08 13.78
N VAL A 381 -22.16 4.14 13.34
CA VAL A 381 -20.88 4.47 12.71
C VAL A 381 -21.02 5.03 11.29
N GLN A 382 -22.18 4.87 10.64
CA GLN A 382 -22.39 5.39 9.28
C GLN A 382 -22.56 6.91 9.27
N ARG A 383 -23.05 7.46 10.37
CA ARG A 383 -23.23 8.91 10.56
C ARG A 383 -22.05 9.54 11.31
N ALA A 384 -21.15 8.71 11.79
CA ALA A 384 -20.00 9.19 12.55
C ALA A 384 -19.13 10.13 11.69
N ALA A 385 -18.62 11.15 12.35
CA ALA A 385 -17.64 12.07 11.77
C ALA A 385 -16.41 12.17 12.69
N GLY A 386 -15.32 12.73 12.16
CA GLY A 386 -14.11 12.93 12.94
C GLY A 386 -13.43 14.26 12.61
N ILE A 387 -12.84 14.91 13.61
CA ILE A 387 -12.00 16.08 13.42
C ILE A 387 -10.63 15.80 14.03
N TRP A 388 -9.59 15.85 13.23
CA TRP A 388 -8.22 15.88 13.75
C TRP A 388 -7.78 17.33 13.87
N VAL A 389 -7.76 17.84 15.09
CA VAL A 389 -7.31 19.21 15.36
C VAL A 389 -5.78 19.27 15.30
N GLN A 390 -5.25 20.31 14.68
CA GLN A 390 -3.80 20.50 14.58
C GLN A 390 -3.19 20.65 15.98
N GLY A 391 -2.16 19.88 16.26
CA GLY A 391 -1.51 19.84 17.59
C GLY A 391 -2.13 18.83 18.55
N GLU A 392 -3.30 18.26 18.27
CA GLU A 392 -3.87 17.22 19.12
C GLU A 392 -3.34 15.82 18.74
N PRO A 393 -3.10 14.95 19.75
CA PRO A 393 -2.56 13.62 19.50
C PRO A 393 -3.59 12.63 18.97
N LYS A 394 -4.89 12.93 19.10
CA LYS A 394 -6.01 12.05 18.76
C LYS A 394 -7.06 12.77 17.94
N VAL A 395 -7.75 12.01 17.09
CA VAL A 395 -8.94 12.47 16.38
C VAL A 395 -10.12 12.55 17.36
N ARG A 396 -10.82 13.65 17.36
CA ARG A 396 -12.12 13.78 18.05
C ARG A 396 -13.19 13.11 17.21
N HIS A 397 -14.04 12.29 17.80
CA HIS A 397 -15.10 11.59 17.12
C HIS A 397 -16.47 12.15 17.50
N TYR A 398 -17.41 12.09 16.56
CA TYR A 398 -18.76 12.62 16.70
C TYR A 398 -19.77 11.61 16.18
N ALA A 399 -20.92 11.51 16.83
CA ALA A 399 -22.00 10.60 16.44
C ALA A 399 -22.75 11.07 15.19
N SER A 400 -22.56 12.33 14.79
CA SER A 400 -23.20 12.90 13.60
C SER A 400 -22.33 13.95 12.94
N ILE A 401 -22.61 14.22 11.67
CA ILE A 401 -21.96 15.27 10.87
C ILE A 401 -22.27 16.64 11.49
N GLU A 402 -23.51 16.85 11.97
CA GLU A 402 -23.98 18.10 12.59
C GLU A 402 -23.14 18.45 13.82
N ASN A 403 -22.93 17.47 14.73
CA ASN A 403 -22.11 17.67 15.93
C ASN A 403 -20.66 18.01 15.56
N ALA A 404 -20.09 17.31 14.58
CA ALA A 404 -18.74 17.59 14.10
C ALA A 404 -18.63 19.00 13.52
N LEU A 405 -19.55 19.40 12.64
CA LEU A 405 -19.50 20.74 12.02
C LEU A 405 -19.77 21.86 13.00
N ALA A 406 -20.60 21.63 14.03
CA ALA A 406 -20.80 22.58 15.12
C ALA A 406 -19.51 22.77 15.93
N ASP A 407 -18.80 21.68 16.28
CA ASP A 407 -17.55 21.79 17.03
C ASP A 407 -16.40 22.36 16.16
N LEU A 408 -16.37 22.04 14.85
CA LEU A 408 -15.43 22.64 13.92
C LEU A 408 -15.51 24.17 13.91
N ARG A 409 -16.72 24.72 13.92
CA ARG A 409 -16.91 26.19 14.01
C ARG A 409 -16.39 26.76 15.33
N ARG A 410 -16.60 26.04 16.47
CA ARG A 410 -16.06 26.46 17.76
C ARG A 410 -14.53 26.45 17.78
N ILE A 411 -13.92 25.38 17.21
CA ILE A 411 -12.48 25.26 17.07
C ILE A 411 -11.93 26.44 16.26
N GLU A 412 -12.53 26.74 15.10
CA GLU A 412 -12.11 27.83 14.21
C GLU A 412 -12.31 29.20 14.88
N ALA A 413 -13.44 29.44 15.56
CA ALA A 413 -13.71 30.68 16.29
C ALA A 413 -12.71 30.92 17.46
N ALA A 414 -12.19 29.83 18.03
CA ALA A 414 -11.12 29.88 19.02
C ALA A 414 -9.71 30.01 18.43
N GLY A 415 -9.57 30.16 17.09
CA GLY A 415 -8.29 30.27 16.40
C GLY A 415 -7.61 28.92 16.14
N GLY A 416 -8.26 27.80 16.47
CA GLY A 416 -7.78 26.47 16.17
C GLY A 416 -7.94 26.12 14.68
N LYS A 417 -7.20 25.11 14.22
CA LYS A 417 -7.26 24.60 12.85
C LYS A 417 -7.47 23.09 12.84
N ALA A 418 -8.34 22.61 11.98
CA ALA A 418 -8.43 21.18 11.70
C ALA A 418 -7.29 20.76 10.77
N ARG A 419 -6.55 19.69 11.13
CA ARG A 419 -5.66 18.97 10.21
C ARG A 419 -6.49 18.25 9.15
N ALA A 420 -7.60 17.63 9.57
CA ALA A 420 -8.57 17.02 8.68
C ALA A 420 -9.95 16.92 9.34
N VAL A 421 -10.97 16.84 8.49
CA VAL A 421 -12.35 16.50 8.87
C VAL A 421 -12.79 15.30 8.04
N TYR A 422 -13.31 14.27 8.70
CA TYR A 422 -13.72 13.00 8.09
C TYR A 422 -15.22 12.79 8.20
N VAL A 423 -15.82 12.28 7.15
CA VAL A 423 -17.21 11.81 7.09
C VAL A 423 -17.28 10.45 6.39
N HIS A 424 -18.46 9.84 6.29
CA HIS A 424 -18.63 8.57 5.60
C HIS A 424 -19.66 8.70 4.48
N ASP A 425 -19.35 8.15 3.30
CA ASP A 425 -20.28 8.04 2.20
C ASP A 425 -21.47 7.14 2.58
N LEU A 426 -22.66 7.64 2.43
CA LEU A 426 -23.88 6.92 2.80
C LEU A 426 -24.10 5.67 1.94
N ILE A 427 -23.68 5.69 0.67
CA ILE A 427 -23.93 4.61 -0.30
C ILE A 427 -22.90 3.48 -0.15
N HIS A 428 -21.60 3.81 -0.28
CA HIS A 428 -20.51 2.82 -0.32
C HIS A 428 -19.86 2.60 1.05
N ARG A 429 -20.26 3.35 2.08
CA ARG A 429 -19.73 3.25 3.45
C ARG A 429 -18.21 3.41 3.52
N ILE A 430 -17.67 4.26 2.66
CA ILE A 430 -16.27 4.61 2.64
C ILE A 430 -16.03 5.91 3.38
N LYS A 431 -14.87 6.00 4.04
CA LYS A 431 -14.44 7.22 4.74
C LYS A 431 -14.00 8.25 3.71
N LEU A 432 -14.45 9.49 3.86
CA LEU A 432 -14.17 10.61 2.97
C LEU A 432 -13.55 11.79 3.72
N LEU A 433 -12.84 12.64 2.98
CA LEU A 433 -12.46 13.97 3.42
C LEU A 433 -13.68 14.89 3.30
N ALA A 434 -14.10 15.48 4.40
CA ALA A 434 -15.30 16.32 4.44
C ALA A 434 -15.30 17.52 3.47
N PRO A 435 -14.15 18.23 3.25
CA PRO A 435 -14.12 19.41 2.36
C PRO A 435 -14.37 19.12 0.87
N THR A 436 -14.20 17.86 0.43
CA THR A 436 -14.40 17.47 -0.97
C THR A 436 -15.65 16.63 -1.18
N SER A 437 -16.37 16.33 -0.08
CA SER A 437 -17.62 15.57 -0.11
C SER A 437 -18.83 16.42 -0.51
N TRP A 438 -19.84 15.75 -1.08
CA TRP A 438 -21.18 16.30 -1.27
C TRP A 438 -22.06 15.97 -0.09
N TYR A 439 -23.06 16.78 0.17
CA TYR A 439 -23.99 16.59 1.28
C TYR A 439 -25.43 16.71 0.78
N ALA A 440 -26.30 15.99 1.46
CA ALA A 440 -27.74 16.23 1.41
C ALA A 440 -28.22 16.55 2.81
N ILE A 441 -29.05 17.57 2.96
CA ILE A 441 -29.83 17.84 4.15
C ILE A 441 -31.28 17.47 3.86
N ASP A 442 -31.89 16.62 4.71
CA ASP A 442 -33.27 16.19 4.55
C ASP A 442 -34.26 17.19 5.17
N ALA A 443 -35.57 16.91 5.04
CA ALA A 443 -36.64 17.75 5.59
C ALA A 443 -36.61 17.87 7.14
N LYS A 444 -35.86 16.97 7.83
CA LYS A 444 -35.70 17.00 9.29
C LYS A 444 -34.44 17.74 9.71
N GLY A 445 -33.67 18.28 8.76
CA GLY A 445 -32.39 18.94 9.00
C GLY A 445 -31.20 17.99 9.20
N GLN A 446 -31.37 16.70 8.88
CA GLN A 446 -30.32 15.70 9.03
C GLN A 446 -29.37 15.73 7.83
N LEU A 447 -28.06 15.80 8.10
CA LEU A 447 -27.02 15.76 7.09
C LEU A 447 -26.59 14.32 6.79
N SER A 448 -26.37 14.03 5.51
CA SER A 448 -25.70 12.83 5.02
C SER A 448 -24.62 13.22 4.02
N ALA A 449 -23.49 12.50 4.02
CA ALA A 449 -22.39 12.76 3.12
C ALA A 449 -22.33 11.76 1.97
N PHE A 450 -21.83 12.21 0.83
CA PHE A 450 -21.77 11.44 -0.42
C PHE A 450 -20.46 11.72 -1.16
N LEU A 451 -19.90 10.69 -1.77
CA LEU A 451 -18.79 10.83 -2.71
C LEU A 451 -19.23 11.61 -3.96
N GLN A 452 -20.43 11.30 -4.48
CA GLN A 452 -20.92 11.83 -5.75
C GLN A 452 -22.09 12.79 -5.55
N ARG A 453 -22.12 13.83 -6.40
CA ARG A 453 -23.16 14.86 -6.38
C ARG A 453 -24.54 14.33 -6.78
N ASP A 454 -24.59 13.45 -7.77
CA ASP A 454 -25.84 12.83 -8.24
C ASP A 454 -26.47 11.92 -7.19
N ALA A 455 -25.65 11.15 -6.45
CA ALA A 455 -26.12 10.37 -5.32
C ALA A 455 -26.70 11.26 -4.21
N ALA A 456 -26.03 12.38 -3.89
CA ALA A 456 -26.57 13.38 -2.97
C ALA A 456 -27.87 13.99 -3.47
N ALA A 457 -27.98 14.27 -4.79
CA ALA A 457 -29.18 14.81 -5.40
C ALA A 457 -30.36 13.83 -5.38
N ALA A 458 -30.11 12.56 -5.69
CA ALA A 458 -31.12 11.52 -5.62
C ALA A 458 -31.65 11.32 -4.19
N TYR A 459 -30.75 11.30 -3.20
CA TYR A 459 -31.14 11.21 -1.80
C TYR A 459 -31.94 12.45 -1.35
N ALA A 460 -31.49 13.65 -1.68
CA ALA A 460 -32.19 14.88 -1.36
C ALA A 460 -33.61 14.92 -1.95
N ALA A 461 -33.77 14.55 -3.21
CA ALA A 461 -35.07 14.47 -3.86
C ALA A 461 -36.03 13.48 -3.16
N ALA A 462 -35.54 12.29 -2.80
CA ALA A 462 -36.31 11.26 -2.11
C ALA A 462 -36.69 11.68 -0.68
N ASN A 463 -35.93 12.56 -0.02
CA ASN A 463 -36.14 12.96 1.37
C ASN A 463 -36.59 14.42 1.53
N ARG A 464 -37.14 15.06 0.45
CA ARG A 464 -37.61 16.44 0.42
C ARG A 464 -36.55 17.45 0.94
N GLY A 465 -35.32 17.20 0.57
CA GLY A 465 -34.15 17.93 1.02
C GLY A 465 -33.49 18.76 -0.10
N ARG A 466 -32.26 19.15 0.13
CA ARG A 466 -31.43 19.87 -0.83
C ARG A 466 -29.98 19.41 -0.76
N VAL A 467 -29.26 19.55 -1.88
CA VAL A 467 -27.82 19.27 -1.99
C VAL A 467 -27.02 20.46 -1.49
N LEU A 468 -25.94 20.19 -0.80
CA LEU A 468 -25.00 21.16 -0.25
C LEU A 468 -23.57 20.74 -0.60
N ASP A 469 -22.68 21.71 -0.71
CA ASP A 469 -21.24 21.52 -0.57
C ASP A 469 -20.83 21.57 0.91
N PHE A 470 -19.52 21.45 1.19
CA PHE A 470 -19.03 21.51 2.56
C PHE A 470 -19.33 22.85 3.26
N ALA A 471 -19.22 23.97 2.56
CA ALA A 471 -19.52 25.28 3.12
C ALA A 471 -21.01 25.41 3.48
N GLY A 472 -21.90 24.94 2.60
CA GLY A 472 -23.33 24.89 2.85
C GLY A 472 -23.71 23.95 3.98
N ALA A 473 -23.07 22.78 4.08
CA ALA A 473 -23.29 21.84 5.18
C ALA A 473 -22.82 22.44 6.52
N LYS A 474 -21.67 23.11 6.53
CA LYS A 474 -21.14 23.81 7.73
C LYS A 474 -22.07 24.95 8.17
N ALA A 475 -22.68 25.70 7.25
CA ALA A 475 -23.66 26.73 7.57
C ALA A 475 -24.99 26.12 8.07
N ALA A 476 -25.50 25.07 7.44
CA ALA A 476 -26.76 24.41 7.82
C ALA A 476 -26.71 23.77 9.21
N GLY A 477 -25.58 23.18 9.60
CA GLY A 477 -25.37 22.62 10.96
C GLY A 477 -25.42 23.65 12.10
N SER A 478 -25.63 24.94 11.81
CA SER A 478 -25.77 25.99 12.80
C SER A 478 -27.18 26.14 13.40
N THR A 479 -28.19 25.57 12.74
CA THR A 479 -29.60 25.70 13.13
C THR A 479 -30.12 24.56 13.99
N ALA A 480 -29.27 23.56 14.32
CA ALA A 480 -29.67 22.32 14.99
C ALA A 480 -29.22 22.22 16.47
N LEU A 481 -28.87 23.34 17.11
CA LEU A 481 -28.54 23.43 18.55
C LEU A 481 -29.54 24.28 19.28
#